data_6c0512fd54f1cb43de789f5193cf0425
#
_entry.id   6c0512fd54f1cb43de789f5193cf0425
#
_cell.length_a   1.000
_cell.length_b   1.000
_cell.length_c   1.000
_cell.angle_alpha   90.00
_cell.angle_beta   90.00
_cell.angle_gamma   90.00
#
_symmetry.space_group_name_H-M   'P 1'
#
loop_
_entity.id
_entity.type
_entity.pdbx_description
1 polymer ?
#
loop_
_entity_poly.entity_id
_entity_poly.type
_entity_poly.pdbx_seq_one_letter_code
_entity_poly.pdbx_strand_id
1 'polypeptide(L)'
;MDKFLKEFKDRGYFYQCTNENELSKLINKEKIKGYIGFDCTAESLHVGSLLQIMCLRLLQKYGHRPIVLLGGGTTRIGDPSGKDKTRRILTEKEIDKNTKNIEKILKKVLNNDDPKTKPIFVNNYSWLKNLNYISFLREIGKHFTINKMLTFESVKTRLDREQSLSYMEFNYMILQAYDFLELNKKENCSLQIGGSDQWGNIVNGTELIKRYSSKQAYGLTTPVSYTHLTLPTICSV
;
A
#
# COMPACT_ATOMS: atom_id res chain seq x y z
N MET A 1 23.01 -3.63 -10.72
CA MET A 1 21.72 -3.16 -10.20
C MET A 1 20.68 -3.39 -11.29
N ASP A 2 19.51 -3.89 -10.92
CA ASP A 2 18.41 -4.11 -11.86
C ASP A 2 17.96 -2.80 -12.54
N LYS A 3 17.51 -2.89 -13.80
CA LYS A 3 17.10 -1.71 -14.60
C LYS A 3 15.87 -1.01 -14.01
N PHE A 4 14.94 -1.76 -13.38
CA PHE A 4 13.77 -1.20 -12.72
C PHE A 4 14.19 -0.37 -11.51
N LEU A 5 14.99 -0.95 -10.60
CA LEU A 5 15.45 -0.24 -9.39
C LEU A 5 16.36 0.95 -9.74
N LYS A 6 17.15 0.82 -10.81
CA LYS A 6 17.97 1.95 -11.29
C LYS A 6 17.07 3.10 -11.74
N GLU A 7 16.13 2.88 -12.64
CA GLU A 7 15.23 3.95 -13.11
C GLU A 7 14.34 4.49 -11.99
N PHE A 8 13.93 3.63 -11.04
CA PHE A 8 13.17 4.02 -9.86
C PHE A 8 13.96 5.05 -9.02
N LYS A 9 15.27 4.85 -8.87
CA LYS A 9 16.18 5.79 -8.19
C LYS A 9 16.45 7.04 -9.03
N ASP A 10 16.76 6.87 -10.30
CA ASP A 10 17.08 7.98 -11.21
C ASP A 10 15.92 8.99 -11.34
N ARG A 11 14.67 8.51 -11.17
CA ARG A 11 13.47 9.36 -11.13
C ARG A 11 13.19 10.00 -9.77
N GLY A 12 14.01 9.73 -8.76
CA GLY A 12 13.76 10.18 -7.39
C GLY A 12 12.58 9.50 -6.69
N TYR A 13 12.15 8.33 -7.17
CA TYR A 13 11.03 7.59 -6.56
C TYR A 13 11.45 6.77 -5.35
N PHE A 14 12.75 6.49 -5.19
CA PHE A 14 13.27 5.68 -4.12
C PHE A 14 13.41 6.48 -2.82
N TYR A 15 12.76 6.00 -1.78
CA TYR A 15 12.97 6.50 -0.42
C TYR A 15 13.60 5.42 0.45
N GLN A 16 12.98 4.23 0.55
CA GLN A 16 13.40 3.18 1.46
C GLN A 16 12.98 1.80 0.93
N CYS A 17 13.78 0.76 1.21
CA CYS A 17 13.49 -0.63 0.85
C CYS A 17 13.81 -1.57 2.03
N THR A 18 12.99 -2.60 2.24
CA THR A 18 13.22 -3.57 3.32
C THR A 18 14.49 -4.39 3.14
N ASN A 19 14.82 -4.76 1.89
CA ASN A 19 16.09 -5.39 1.52
C ASN A 19 16.35 -5.19 0.01
N GLU A 20 17.09 -4.15 -0.32
CA GLU A 20 17.36 -3.77 -1.70
C GLU A 20 18.15 -4.83 -2.46
N ASN A 21 19.16 -5.43 -1.82
CA ASN A 21 20.03 -6.40 -2.48
C ASN A 21 19.26 -7.67 -2.87
N GLU A 22 18.43 -8.19 -1.97
CA GLU A 22 17.64 -9.39 -2.25
C GLU A 22 16.50 -9.10 -3.24
N LEU A 23 15.87 -7.93 -3.14
CA LEU A 23 14.88 -7.49 -4.15
C LEU A 23 15.52 -7.38 -5.53
N SER A 24 16.72 -6.79 -5.65
CA SER A 24 17.45 -6.68 -6.91
C SER A 24 17.80 -8.06 -7.51
N LYS A 25 18.23 -9.01 -6.68
CA LYS A 25 18.47 -10.39 -7.11
C LYS A 25 17.20 -11.06 -7.64
N LEU A 26 16.08 -10.89 -6.91
CA LEU A 26 14.80 -11.48 -7.30
C LEU A 26 14.32 -10.93 -8.65
N ILE A 27 14.33 -9.62 -8.83
CA ILE A 27 13.86 -8.94 -10.04
C ILE A 27 14.72 -9.31 -11.27
N ASN A 28 16.03 -9.49 -11.08
CA ASN A 28 16.93 -9.95 -12.15
C ASN A 28 16.68 -11.41 -12.52
N LYS A 29 16.27 -12.24 -11.57
CA LYS A 29 16.03 -13.67 -11.78
C LYS A 29 14.68 -13.94 -12.46
N GLU A 30 13.64 -13.22 -12.07
CA GLU A 30 12.28 -13.49 -12.53
C GLU A 30 11.41 -12.25 -12.63
N LYS A 31 10.28 -12.36 -13.35
CA LYS A 31 9.26 -11.33 -13.38
C LYS A 31 8.36 -11.47 -12.17
N ILE A 32 8.24 -10.40 -11.39
CA ILE A 32 7.49 -10.37 -10.15
C ILE A 32 6.13 -9.69 -10.32
N LYS A 33 5.25 -9.91 -9.33
CA LYS A 33 4.08 -9.09 -9.12
C LYS A 33 4.33 -8.14 -7.96
N GLY A 34 4.01 -6.86 -8.16
CA GLY A 34 4.08 -5.82 -7.14
C GLY A 34 2.75 -5.09 -7.03
N TYR A 35 2.36 -4.69 -5.82
CA TYR A 35 1.09 -4.02 -5.61
C TYR A 35 1.20 -2.66 -4.94
N ILE A 36 0.19 -1.84 -5.18
CA ILE A 36 -0.10 -0.61 -4.45
C ILE A 36 -1.57 -0.63 -4.07
N GLY A 37 -1.87 -0.28 -2.81
CA GLY A 37 -3.22 -0.10 -2.30
C GLY A 37 -3.71 1.34 -2.47
N PHE A 38 -4.97 1.50 -2.85
CA PHE A 38 -5.65 2.78 -2.98
C PHE A 38 -6.94 2.74 -2.16
N ASP A 39 -6.97 3.48 -1.05
CA ASP A 39 -8.19 3.65 -0.29
C ASP A 39 -9.21 4.52 -1.04
N CYS A 40 -10.46 4.11 -0.97
CA CYS A 40 -11.56 4.68 -1.77
C CYS A 40 -12.28 5.81 -1.01
N THR A 41 -11.52 6.76 -0.47
CA THR A 41 -12.01 7.84 0.41
C THR A 41 -12.64 9.02 -0.35
N ALA A 42 -12.46 9.10 -1.67
CA ALA A 42 -13.01 10.15 -2.54
C ALA A 42 -13.37 9.58 -3.92
N GLU A 43 -14.16 10.32 -4.68
CA GLU A 43 -14.59 9.91 -6.03
C GLU A 43 -13.46 9.95 -7.07
N SER A 44 -12.37 10.64 -6.78
CA SER A 44 -11.22 10.80 -7.67
C SER A 44 -9.91 10.71 -6.90
N LEU A 45 -8.83 10.47 -7.63
CA LEU A 45 -7.47 10.50 -7.10
C LEU A 45 -6.93 11.93 -7.17
N HIS A 46 -6.13 12.31 -6.16
CA HIS A 46 -5.42 13.59 -6.15
C HIS A 46 -4.02 13.44 -6.78
N VAL A 47 -3.35 14.57 -7.01
CA VAL A 47 -2.03 14.60 -7.67
C VAL A 47 -0.97 13.75 -6.96
N GLY A 48 -1.03 13.62 -5.62
CA GLY A 48 -0.12 12.76 -4.86
C GLY A 48 -0.22 11.29 -5.22
N SER A 49 -1.39 10.84 -5.73
CA SER A 49 -1.56 9.46 -6.21
C SER A 49 -0.88 9.21 -7.55
N LEU A 50 -0.53 10.27 -8.31
CA LEU A 50 0.12 10.12 -9.62
C LEU A 50 1.47 9.43 -9.50
N LEU A 51 2.26 9.76 -8.48
CA LEU A 51 3.55 9.10 -8.22
C LEU A 51 3.38 7.59 -8.06
N GLN A 52 2.38 7.17 -7.28
CA GLN A 52 2.08 5.75 -7.05
C GLN A 52 1.65 5.05 -8.35
N ILE A 53 0.85 5.73 -9.17
CA ILE A 53 0.45 5.21 -10.50
C ILE A 53 1.68 5.07 -11.42
N MET A 54 2.59 6.03 -11.39
CA MET A 54 3.83 5.97 -12.18
C MET A 54 4.76 4.84 -11.73
N CYS A 55 4.77 4.49 -10.43
CA CYS A 55 5.48 3.31 -9.93
C CYS A 55 4.91 2.00 -10.53
N LEU A 56 3.57 1.87 -10.61
CA LEU A 56 2.94 0.72 -11.28
C LEU A 56 3.23 0.69 -12.79
N ARG A 57 3.24 1.86 -13.46
CA ARG A 57 3.66 1.97 -14.87
C ARG A 57 5.12 1.54 -15.06
N LEU A 58 5.97 1.88 -14.11
CA LEU A 58 7.37 1.49 -14.17
C LEU A 58 7.54 -0.03 -14.03
N LEU A 59 6.76 -0.69 -13.16
CA LEU A 59 6.70 -2.16 -13.09
C LEU A 59 6.34 -2.75 -14.47
N GLN A 60 5.30 -2.23 -15.13
CA GLN A 60 4.90 -2.68 -16.46
C GLN A 60 6.01 -2.49 -17.51
N LYS A 61 6.66 -1.32 -17.51
CA LYS A 61 7.76 -0.99 -18.43
C LYS A 61 8.88 -2.02 -18.39
N TYR A 62 9.15 -2.57 -17.21
CA TYR A 62 10.20 -3.58 -17.02
C TYR A 62 9.69 -5.03 -17.08
N GLY A 63 8.46 -5.22 -17.53
CA GLY A 63 7.86 -6.54 -17.73
C GLY A 63 7.37 -7.22 -16.45
N HIS A 64 7.27 -6.47 -15.34
CA HIS A 64 6.64 -6.93 -14.10
C HIS A 64 5.13 -6.70 -14.16
N ARG A 65 4.38 -7.46 -13.37
CA ARG A 65 2.92 -7.36 -13.35
C ARG A 65 2.43 -6.56 -12.16
N PRO A 66 1.81 -5.39 -12.36
CA PRO A 66 1.25 -4.63 -11.26
C PRO A 66 -0.07 -5.23 -10.77
N ILE A 67 -0.30 -5.14 -9.47
CA ILE A 67 -1.59 -5.37 -8.83
C ILE A 67 -2.08 -4.05 -8.27
N VAL A 68 -3.31 -3.69 -8.60
CA VAL A 68 -4.02 -2.56 -8.03
C VAL A 68 -4.96 -3.09 -6.97
N LEU A 69 -4.67 -2.78 -5.70
CA LEU A 69 -5.54 -3.11 -4.60
C LEU A 69 -6.49 -1.95 -4.31
N LEU A 70 -7.77 -2.14 -4.56
CA LEU A 70 -8.81 -1.20 -4.17
C LEU A 70 -9.18 -1.47 -2.71
N GLY A 71 -8.99 -0.45 -1.85
CA GLY A 71 -9.21 -0.54 -0.41
C GLY A 71 -10.68 -0.46 0.00
N GLY A 72 -11.58 -1.21 -0.67
CA GLY A 72 -13.00 -1.18 -0.33
C GLY A 72 -13.27 -1.62 1.12
N GLY A 73 -12.52 -2.59 1.63
CA GLY A 73 -12.61 -3.04 3.03
C GLY A 73 -11.90 -2.08 3.99
N THR A 74 -10.65 -1.72 3.69
CA THR A 74 -9.83 -0.84 4.55
C THR A 74 -10.36 0.59 4.61
N THR A 75 -11.02 1.10 3.58
CA THR A 75 -11.69 2.40 3.62
C THR A 75 -12.79 2.47 4.69
N ARG A 76 -13.44 1.35 5.01
CA ARG A 76 -14.45 1.26 6.08
C ARG A 76 -13.85 1.43 7.49
N ILE A 77 -12.55 1.20 7.61
CA ILE A 77 -11.79 1.30 8.85
C ILE A 77 -11.10 2.66 8.96
N GLY A 78 -10.43 3.10 7.91
CA GLY A 78 -9.69 4.37 7.83
C GLY A 78 -8.23 4.25 8.25
N ASP A 79 -7.33 4.57 7.32
CA ASP A 79 -5.88 4.62 7.57
C ASP A 79 -5.53 5.83 8.45
N PRO A 80 -4.89 5.63 9.62
CA PRO A 80 -4.44 6.72 10.48
C PRO A 80 -3.17 7.42 9.96
N SER A 81 -2.45 6.84 9.01
CA SER A 81 -1.16 7.34 8.54
C SER A 81 -1.28 8.74 7.92
N GLY A 82 -0.39 9.65 8.33
CA GLY A 82 -0.35 11.02 7.82
C GLY A 82 -1.57 11.88 8.15
N LYS A 83 -2.37 11.52 9.16
CA LYS A 83 -3.59 12.25 9.57
C LYS A 83 -3.58 12.62 11.04
N ASP A 84 -3.95 13.85 11.32
CA ASP A 84 -4.06 14.38 12.69
C ASP A 84 -5.47 14.24 13.30
N LYS A 85 -6.46 13.89 12.48
CA LYS A 85 -7.86 13.78 12.92
C LYS A 85 -8.49 12.48 12.47
N THR A 86 -9.40 11.94 13.27
CA THR A 86 -10.24 10.79 12.91
C THR A 86 -11.02 11.10 11.62
N ARG A 87 -10.99 10.16 10.68
CA ARG A 87 -11.68 10.33 9.40
C ARG A 87 -13.19 10.25 9.56
N ARG A 88 -13.92 11.00 8.73
CA ARG A 88 -15.37 10.81 8.56
C ARG A 88 -15.62 9.37 8.10
N ILE A 89 -16.53 8.71 8.77
CA ILE A 89 -17.03 7.38 8.35
C ILE A 89 -17.90 7.59 7.09
N LEU A 90 -17.49 7.00 5.99
CA LEU A 90 -18.24 7.00 4.75
C LEU A 90 -19.33 5.93 4.78
N THR A 91 -20.44 6.18 4.10
CA THR A 91 -21.47 5.17 3.89
C THR A 91 -20.99 4.10 2.90
N GLU A 92 -21.58 2.92 2.96
CA GLU A 92 -21.27 1.82 2.03
C GLU A 92 -21.48 2.23 0.57
N LYS A 93 -22.55 2.97 0.28
CA LYS A 93 -22.85 3.46 -1.07
C LYS A 93 -21.78 4.44 -1.58
N GLU A 94 -21.27 5.32 -0.71
CA GLU A 94 -20.17 6.23 -1.05
C GLU A 94 -18.91 5.44 -1.39
N ILE A 95 -18.54 4.46 -0.55
CA ILE A 95 -17.35 3.64 -0.74
C ILE A 95 -17.46 2.85 -2.05
N ASP A 96 -18.59 2.24 -2.34
CA ASP A 96 -18.80 1.47 -3.56
C ASP A 96 -18.74 2.35 -4.82
N LYS A 97 -19.32 3.57 -4.76
CA LYS A 97 -19.22 4.57 -5.83
C LYS A 97 -17.77 5.00 -6.07
N ASN A 98 -17.06 5.35 -5.00
CA ASN A 98 -15.67 5.77 -5.06
C ASN A 98 -14.79 4.65 -5.61
N THR A 99 -14.97 3.41 -5.16
CA THR A 99 -14.24 2.24 -5.64
C THR A 99 -14.36 2.08 -7.15
N LYS A 100 -15.58 2.14 -7.70
CA LYS A 100 -15.82 2.05 -9.15
C LYS A 100 -15.18 3.20 -9.93
N ASN A 101 -15.24 4.41 -9.40
CA ASN A 101 -14.66 5.59 -10.05
C ASN A 101 -13.13 5.52 -10.07
N ILE A 102 -12.50 5.17 -8.95
CA ILE A 102 -11.05 5.01 -8.84
C ILE A 102 -10.57 3.88 -9.75
N GLU A 103 -11.25 2.74 -9.76
CA GLU A 103 -10.95 1.62 -10.67
C GLU A 103 -10.98 2.06 -12.13
N LYS A 104 -12.00 2.82 -12.53
CA LYS A 104 -12.14 3.36 -13.89
C LYS A 104 -10.98 4.29 -14.27
N ILE A 105 -10.55 5.16 -13.36
CA ILE A 105 -9.41 6.06 -13.57
C ILE A 105 -8.13 5.24 -13.73
N LEU A 106 -7.85 4.31 -12.82
CA LEU A 106 -6.64 3.49 -12.85
C LEU A 106 -6.60 2.59 -14.08
N LYS A 107 -7.71 2.02 -14.52
CA LYS A 107 -7.80 1.25 -15.77
C LYS A 107 -7.43 2.08 -16.99
N LYS A 108 -7.82 3.36 -17.08
CA LYS A 108 -7.45 4.24 -18.20
C LYS A 108 -5.93 4.44 -18.30
N VAL A 109 -5.23 4.51 -17.16
CA VAL A 109 -3.80 4.82 -17.14
C VAL A 109 -2.93 3.56 -17.24
N LEU A 110 -3.37 2.46 -16.60
CA LEU A 110 -2.55 1.25 -16.45
C LEU A 110 -2.87 0.16 -17.46
N ASN A 111 -4.02 0.25 -18.16
CA ASN A 111 -4.42 -0.81 -19.09
C ASN A 111 -3.41 -0.93 -20.24
N ASN A 112 -3.09 -2.16 -20.60
CA ASN A 112 -2.34 -2.54 -21.77
C ASN A 112 -2.83 -3.91 -22.27
N ASP A 113 -2.44 -4.27 -23.48
CA ASP A 113 -2.87 -5.51 -24.13
C ASP A 113 -1.92 -6.69 -23.88
N ASP A 114 -0.74 -6.45 -23.29
CA ASP A 114 0.21 -7.51 -22.98
C ASP A 114 -0.25 -8.30 -21.74
N PRO A 115 -0.63 -9.58 -21.88
CA PRO A 115 -1.11 -10.41 -20.77
C PRO A 115 -0.11 -10.54 -19.62
N LYS A 116 1.21 -10.37 -19.90
CA LYS A 116 2.27 -10.51 -18.88
C LYS A 116 2.33 -9.31 -17.94
N THR A 117 2.01 -8.12 -18.47
CA THR A 117 2.10 -6.86 -17.73
C THR A 117 0.75 -6.18 -17.50
N LYS A 118 -0.33 -6.77 -18.04
CA LYS A 118 -1.71 -6.32 -17.79
C LYS A 118 -1.99 -6.28 -16.29
N PRO A 119 -2.50 -5.15 -15.75
CA PRO A 119 -2.72 -5.03 -14.31
C PRO A 119 -3.79 -5.99 -13.82
N ILE A 120 -3.62 -6.46 -12.59
CA ILE A 120 -4.63 -7.21 -11.86
C ILE A 120 -5.33 -6.22 -10.93
N PHE A 121 -6.66 -6.14 -11.00
CA PHE A 121 -7.47 -5.32 -10.10
C PHE A 121 -8.15 -6.23 -9.08
N VAL A 122 -7.96 -5.92 -7.81
CA VAL A 122 -8.58 -6.64 -6.69
C VAL A 122 -9.18 -5.66 -5.70
N ASN A 123 -10.22 -6.09 -4.99
CA ASN A 123 -10.84 -5.31 -3.92
C ASN A 123 -10.72 -6.11 -2.62
N ASN A 124 -10.04 -5.56 -1.61
CA ASN A 124 -9.81 -6.24 -0.34
C ASN A 124 -11.10 -6.53 0.45
N TYR A 125 -12.20 -5.86 0.14
CA TYR A 125 -13.50 -6.19 0.74
C TYR A 125 -13.93 -7.62 0.45
N SER A 126 -13.47 -8.22 -0.67
CA SER A 126 -13.81 -9.60 -1.03
C SER A 126 -13.33 -10.64 0.01
N TRP A 127 -12.24 -10.38 0.71
CA TRP A 127 -11.75 -11.26 1.77
C TRP A 127 -11.97 -10.68 3.16
N LEU A 128 -11.91 -9.36 3.36
CA LEU A 128 -12.06 -8.75 4.68
C LEU A 128 -13.49 -8.89 5.25
N LYS A 129 -14.52 -8.83 4.41
CA LYS A 129 -15.92 -8.93 4.85
C LYS A 129 -16.29 -10.26 5.48
N ASN A 130 -15.56 -11.33 5.16
CA ASN A 130 -15.85 -12.68 5.61
C ASN A 130 -14.93 -13.14 6.75
N LEU A 131 -14.11 -12.24 7.31
CA LEU A 131 -13.22 -12.58 8.41
C LEU A 131 -14.02 -12.92 9.68
N ASN A 132 -13.81 -14.10 10.22
CA ASN A 132 -14.24 -14.39 11.58
C ASN A 132 -13.25 -13.77 12.57
N TYR A 133 -13.72 -12.88 13.42
CA TYR A 133 -12.88 -12.09 14.32
C TYR A 133 -12.00 -12.95 15.23
N ILE A 134 -12.55 -13.98 15.85
CA ILE A 134 -11.79 -14.84 16.77
C ILE A 134 -10.72 -15.64 16.02
N SER A 135 -11.08 -16.23 14.88
CA SER A 135 -10.13 -16.95 14.03
C SER A 135 -9.02 -16.03 13.53
N PHE A 136 -9.36 -14.81 13.11
CA PHE A 136 -8.40 -13.82 12.65
C PHE A 136 -7.42 -13.42 13.76
N LEU A 137 -7.89 -13.15 14.97
CA LEU A 137 -7.02 -12.87 16.12
C LEU A 137 -6.09 -14.06 16.43
N ARG A 138 -6.63 -15.27 16.38
CA ARG A 138 -5.84 -16.47 16.70
C ARG A 138 -4.78 -16.77 15.65
N GLU A 139 -5.10 -16.62 14.36
CA GLU A 139 -4.19 -16.98 13.27
C GLU A 139 -3.26 -15.86 12.85
N ILE A 140 -3.75 -14.64 12.80
CA ILE A 140 -3.03 -13.47 12.31
C ILE A 140 -2.56 -12.59 13.47
N GLY A 141 -3.45 -12.27 14.41
CA GLY A 141 -3.16 -11.37 15.54
C GLY A 141 -1.96 -11.80 16.38
N LYS A 142 -1.76 -13.12 16.57
CA LYS A 142 -0.60 -13.67 17.31
C LYS A 142 0.77 -13.28 16.73
N HIS A 143 0.84 -12.82 15.48
CA HIS A 143 2.09 -12.40 14.84
C HIS A 143 2.44 -10.93 15.11
N PHE A 144 1.54 -10.18 15.75
CA PHE A 144 1.73 -8.78 16.09
C PHE A 144 1.89 -8.59 17.60
N THR A 145 2.80 -7.70 17.99
CA THR A 145 2.96 -7.33 19.39
C THR A 145 2.62 -5.86 19.57
N ILE A 146 1.85 -5.54 20.61
CA ILE A 146 1.45 -4.17 20.91
C ILE A 146 2.67 -3.25 21.03
N ASN A 147 3.72 -3.70 21.74
CA ASN A 147 4.94 -2.91 21.91
C ASN A 147 5.54 -2.48 20.56
N LYS A 148 5.59 -3.38 19.57
CA LYS A 148 6.09 -3.05 18.24
C LYS A 148 5.11 -2.13 17.48
N MET A 149 3.82 -2.37 17.58
CA MET A 149 2.80 -1.53 16.92
C MET A 149 2.84 -0.09 17.41
N LEU A 150 3.13 0.13 18.70
CA LEU A 150 3.26 1.46 19.30
C LEU A 150 4.52 2.22 18.83
N THR A 151 5.52 1.55 18.27
CA THR A 151 6.73 2.22 17.76
C THR A 151 6.59 2.79 16.35
N PHE A 152 5.53 2.46 15.62
CA PHE A 152 5.33 3.00 14.28
C PHE A 152 4.99 4.49 14.32
N GLU A 153 5.56 5.23 13.37
CA GLU A 153 5.48 6.69 13.34
C GLU A 153 4.03 7.20 13.32
N SER A 154 3.15 6.54 12.56
CA SER A 154 1.72 6.87 12.51
C SER A 154 1.00 6.76 13.85
N VAL A 155 1.44 5.83 14.71
CA VAL A 155 0.91 5.64 16.07
C VAL A 155 1.60 6.57 17.04
N LYS A 156 2.95 6.53 17.06
CA LYS A 156 3.78 7.31 17.97
C LYS A 156 3.48 8.80 17.90
N THR A 157 3.41 9.37 16.70
CA THR A 157 3.09 10.78 16.49
C THR A 157 1.73 11.18 17.11
N ARG A 158 0.73 10.31 17.01
CA ARG A 158 -0.60 10.54 17.61
C ARG A 158 -0.54 10.49 19.12
N LEU A 159 0.18 9.51 19.68
CA LEU A 159 0.36 9.39 21.14
C LEU A 159 1.17 10.55 21.71
N ASP A 160 2.28 10.92 21.08
CA ASP A 160 3.14 12.04 21.51
C ASP A 160 2.41 13.39 21.47
N ARG A 161 1.41 13.53 20.61
CA ARG A 161 0.55 14.71 20.49
C ARG A 161 -0.74 14.61 21.32
N GLU A 162 -0.90 13.59 22.15
CA GLU A 162 -2.11 13.31 22.93
C GLU A 162 -3.40 13.26 22.08
N GLN A 163 -3.26 12.89 20.81
CA GLN A 163 -4.39 12.75 19.89
C GLN A 163 -5.02 11.37 20.01
N SER A 164 -6.35 11.33 19.99
CA SER A 164 -7.07 10.06 20.06
C SER A 164 -6.75 9.17 18.86
N LEU A 165 -6.48 7.91 19.13
CA LEU A 165 -6.34 6.84 18.16
C LEU A 165 -7.35 5.75 18.51
N SER A 166 -8.36 5.56 17.69
CA SER A 166 -9.37 4.55 17.98
C SER A 166 -8.80 3.13 17.80
N TYR A 167 -9.37 2.17 18.51
CA TYR A 167 -9.01 0.75 18.32
C TYR A 167 -9.18 0.30 16.88
N MET A 168 -10.20 0.80 16.20
CA MET A 168 -10.45 0.54 14.78
C MET A 168 -9.29 1.01 13.90
N GLU A 169 -8.87 2.27 14.04
CA GLU A 169 -7.73 2.84 13.31
C GLU A 169 -6.41 2.10 13.64
N PHE A 170 -6.22 1.74 14.91
CA PHE A 170 -5.03 0.99 15.34
C PHE A 170 -4.93 -0.38 14.68
N ASN A 171 -6.06 -1.04 14.41
CA ASN A 171 -6.09 -2.32 13.70
C ASN A 171 -5.85 -2.20 12.19
N TYR A 172 -5.91 -1.00 11.60
CA TYR A 172 -5.69 -0.82 10.16
C TYR A 172 -4.39 -1.45 9.67
N MET A 173 -3.30 -1.28 10.42
CA MET A 173 -1.99 -1.85 10.03
C MET A 173 -1.99 -3.39 9.96
N ILE A 174 -2.81 -4.05 10.77
CA ILE A 174 -2.96 -5.52 10.73
C ILE A 174 -3.73 -5.93 9.47
N LEU A 175 -4.78 -5.19 9.13
CA LEU A 175 -5.59 -5.46 7.93
C LEU A 175 -4.77 -5.25 6.65
N GLN A 176 -3.97 -4.19 6.57
CA GLN A 176 -3.09 -3.96 5.43
C GLN A 176 -1.98 -5.03 5.33
N ALA A 177 -1.43 -5.48 6.45
CA ALA A 177 -0.49 -6.59 6.45
C ALA A 177 -1.14 -7.89 5.97
N TYR A 178 -2.40 -8.12 6.36
CA TYR A 178 -3.19 -9.26 5.90
C TYR A 178 -3.50 -9.18 4.40
N ASP A 179 -3.77 -7.98 3.86
CA ASP A 179 -3.93 -7.77 2.41
C ASP A 179 -2.69 -8.25 1.66
N PHE A 180 -1.49 -7.92 2.14
CA PHE A 180 -0.26 -8.37 1.50
C PHE A 180 -0.11 -9.91 1.58
N LEU A 181 -0.44 -10.50 2.72
CA LEU A 181 -0.44 -11.97 2.87
C LEU A 181 -1.43 -12.64 1.89
N GLU A 182 -2.65 -12.12 1.76
CA GLU A 182 -3.65 -12.64 0.82
C GLU A 182 -3.19 -12.51 -0.64
N LEU A 183 -2.59 -11.37 -1.02
CA LEU A 183 -2.00 -11.19 -2.34
C LEU A 183 -0.79 -12.11 -2.58
N ASN A 184 0.02 -12.34 -1.56
CA ASN A 184 1.13 -13.30 -1.66
C ASN A 184 0.61 -14.73 -1.87
N LYS A 185 -0.43 -15.14 -1.14
CA LYS A 185 -1.04 -16.48 -1.26
C LYS A 185 -1.72 -16.69 -2.61
N LYS A 186 -2.55 -15.74 -3.03
CA LYS A 186 -3.43 -15.90 -4.21
C LYS A 186 -2.75 -15.56 -5.51
N GLU A 187 -1.86 -14.56 -5.49
CA GLU A 187 -1.27 -13.97 -6.69
C GLU A 187 0.25 -14.15 -6.77
N ASN A 188 0.89 -14.76 -5.77
CA ASN A 188 2.35 -14.78 -5.63
C ASN A 188 2.96 -13.37 -5.70
N CYS A 189 2.27 -12.37 -5.10
CA CYS A 189 2.76 -11.02 -4.99
C CYS A 189 3.93 -10.97 -4.01
N SER A 190 5.08 -10.46 -4.45
CA SER A 190 6.31 -10.41 -3.65
C SER A 190 6.77 -9.00 -3.30
N LEU A 191 6.14 -7.95 -3.85
CA LEU A 191 6.51 -6.56 -3.62
C LEU A 191 5.30 -5.71 -3.26
N GLN A 192 5.39 -4.95 -2.16
CA GLN A 192 4.48 -3.86 -1.84
C GLN A 192 5.21 -2.53 -2.06
N ILE A 193 4.55 -1.58 -2.75
CA ILE A 193 5.04 -0.22 -2.92
C ILE A 193 4.04 0.75 -2.26
N GLY A 194 4.55 1.81 -1.65
CA GLY A 194 3.71 2.85 -1.02
C GLY A 194 4.48 4.14 -0.77
N GLY A 195 3.83 5.14 -0.20
CA GLY A 195 4.50 6.34 0.32
C GLY A 195 5.35 6.03 1.56
N SER A 196 6.28 6.90 1.91
CA SER A 196 7.12 6.73 3.12
C SER A 196 6.30 6.71 4.41
N ASP A 197 5.14 7.36 4.42
CA ASP A 197 4.15 7.32 5.50
C ASP A 197 3.57 5.91 5.74
N GLN A 198 3.64 5.05 4.72
CA GLN A 198 3.17 3.65 4.77
C GLN A 198 4.24 2.65 5.24
N TRP A 199 5.46 3.10 5.58
CA TRP A 199 6.58 2.22 5.89
C TRP A 199 6.25 1.18 6.97
N GLY A 200 5.66 1.61 8.08
CA GLY A 200 5.27 0.70 9.18
C GLY A 200 4.30 -0.38 8.74
N ASN A 201 3.28 0.00 7.96
CA ASN A 201 2.29 -0.94 7.43
C ASN A 201 2.93 -1.94 6.46
N ILE A 202 3.84 -1.47 5.59
CA ILE A 202 4.56 -2.30 4.61
C ILE A 202 5.47 -3.32 5.31
N VAL A 203 6.25 -2.88 6.31
CA VAL A 203 7.12 -3.77 7.10
C VAL A 203 6.30 -4.84 7.82
N ASN A 204 5.15 -4.47 8.40
CA ASN A 204 4.25 -5.45 9.01
C ASN A 204 3.80 -6.53 8.03
N GLY A 205 3.49 -6.14 6.79
CA GLY A 205 3.10 -7.09 5.74
C GLY A 205 4.21 -8.05 5.37
N THR A 206 5.44 -7.55 5.17
CA THR A 206 6.60 -8.39 4.85
C THR A 206 6.94 -9.37 5.99
N GLU A 207 6.87 -8.90 7.23
CA GLU A 207 7.10 -9.75 8.40
C GLU A 207 6.00 -10.78 8.62
N LEU A 208 4.74 -10.41 8.39
CA LEU A 208 3.63 -11.36 8.49
C LEU A 208 3.80 -12.49 7.48
N ILE A 209 4.12 -12.20 6.23
CA ILE A 209 4.39 -13.22 5.20
C ILE A 209 5.53 -14.13 5.64
N LYS A 210 6.64 -13.58 6.12
CA LYS A 210 7.77 -14.36 6.59
C LYS A 210 7.42 -15.28 7.76
N ARG A 211 6.66 -14.78 8.74
CA ARG A 211 6.26 -15.56 9.93
C ARG A 211 5.19 -16.60 9.64
N TYR A 212 4.29 -16.29 8.71
CA TYR A 212 3.16 -17.17 8.38
C TYR A 212 3.53 -18.27 7.39
N SER A 213 4.33 -17.97 6.37
CA SER A 213 4.59 -18.88 5.25
C SER A 213 6.07 -19.16 4.98
N SER A 214 6.99 -18.59 5.77
CA SER A 214 8.45 -18.66 5.55
C SER A 214 8.90 -18.14 4.18
N LYS A 215 8.02 -17.45 3.44
CA LYS A 215 8.34 -16.81 2.15
C LYS A 215 8.95 -15.43 2.38
N GLN A 216 9.74 -14.97 1.42
CA GLN A 216 10.27 -13.60 1.40
C GLN A 216 9.35 -12.71 0.57
N ALA A 217 9.09 -11.53 1.13
CA ALA A 217 8.41 -10.45 0.44
C ALA A 217 9.12 -9.12 0.76
N TYR A 218 8.94 -8.13 -0.10
CA TYR A 218 9.69 -6.89 -0.06
C TYR A 218 8.77 -5.69 -0.02
N GLY A 219 9.25 -4.65 0.66
CA GLY A 219 8.62 -3.34 0.70
C GLY A 219 9.52 -2.30 0.07
N LEU A 220 8.93 -1.39 -0.70
CA LEU A 220 9.61 -0.27 -1.35
C LEU A 220 8.78 0.98 -1.16
N THR A 221 9.38 2.07 -0.70
CA THR A 221 8.65 3.32 -0.50
C THR A 221 9.18 4.46 -1.36
N THR A 222 8.26 5.37 -1.68
CA THR A 222 8.52 6.63 -2.35
C THR A 222 8.47 7.79 -1.35
N PRO A 223 9.11 8.93 -1.63
CA PRO A 223 8.85 10.16 -0.89
C PRO A 223 7.35 10.50 -0.91
N VAL A 224 6.82 11.03 0.19
CA VAL A 224 5.45 11.56 0.24
C VAL A 224 5.46 12.99 -0.26
N SER A 225 4.57 13.29 -1.21
CA SER A 225 4.32 14.64 -1.67
C SER A 225 3.10 15.20 -0.95
N TYR A 226 3.32 16.20 -0.10
CA TYR A 226 2.24 16.94 0.53
C TYR A 226 1.84 18.09 -0.40
N THR A 227 0.59 18.14 -0.82
CA THR A 227 0.09 19.13 -1.80
C THR A 227 0.29 20.58 -1.37
N HIS A 228 0.38 20.86 -0.08
CA HIS A 228 0.63 22.19 0.46
C HIS A 228 2.12 22.58 0.55
N LEU A 229 3.05 21.61 0.34
CA LEU A 229 4.50 21.86 0.34
C LEU A 229 5.10 21.87 -1.06
N THR A 230 4.34 21.53 -2.08
CA THR A 230 4.86 21.28 -3.45
C THR A 230 4.49 22.33 -4.49
N LEU A 231 3.83 23.41 -4.09
CA LEU A 231 3.84 24.60 -4.95
C LEU A 231 5.15 25.34 -4.65
N PRO A 232 6.16 25.32 -5.54
CA PRO A 232 7.19 26.32 -5.45
C PRO A 232 6.46 27.66 -5.54
N THR A 233 6.59 28.48 -4.53
CA THR A 233 6.30 29.90 -4.68
C THR A 233 7.29 30.38 -5.73
N ILE A 234 6.89 30.33 -6.99
CA ILE A 234 7.58 31.08 -8.02
C ILE A 234 7.22 32.51 -7.72
N CYS A 235 7.98 33.10 -6.80
CA CYS A 235 8.17 34.54 -6.82
C CYS A 235 9.00 34.85 -8.08
N SER A 236 8.33 34.89 -9.20
CA SER A 236 8.89 35.62 -10.33
C SER A 236 8.79 37.11 -10.01
N VAL A 237 9.89 37.71 -9.98
CA VAL A 237 10.14 39.16 -10.10
C VAL A 237 9.35 39.75 -11.24
#